data_7bfd26ebdf1872a74cf237738d809d8f
#
_entry.id   7bfd26ebdf1872a74cf237738d809d8f
#
_cell.length_a   1.000
_cell.length_b   1.000
_cell.length_c   1.000
_cell.angle_alpha   90.00
_cell.angle_beta   90.00
_cell.angle_gamma   90.00
#
_symmetry.space_group_name_H-M   'P 1'
#
loop_
_entity.id
_entity.type
_entity.pdbx_description
1 polymer ?
#
loop_
_entity_poly.entity_id
_entity_poly.type
_entity_poly.pdbx_seq_one_letter_code
_entity_poly.pdbx_strand_id
1 'polypeptide(L)'
;MPQTATPQALCCSFCTKTQLDVAKLIAGPGVFICNECIDLCKQIITDELKAADRTATKGGGSTEVEVPPVLKVWDGLADEELLKEMARAHAAHQNVDRAVKRHVEALRERGVSWARIGEALGMTRQSAWERFSDEE
;
A
#
# COMPACT_ATOMS: atom_id res chain seq x y z
N MET A 1 -19.86 -15.00 23.71
CA MET A 1 -19.67 -13.54 23.80
C MET A 1 -19.23 -13.07 22.43
N PRO A 2 -20.02 -12.30 21.69
CA PRO A 2 -19.52 -11.72 20.45
C PRO A 2 -18.43 -10.72 20.83
N GLN A 3 -17.21 -10.99 20.38
CA GLN A 3 -16.14 -10.02 20.42
C GLN A 3 -16.56 -8.87 19.51
N THR A 4 -16.98 -7.77 20.11
CA THR A 4 -17.11 -6.50 19.43
C THR A 4 -15.72 -6.14 18.93
N ALA A 5 -15.45 -6.46 17.65
CA ALA A 5 -14.28 -5.93 16.97
C ALA A 5 -14.39 -4.41 17.07
N THR A 6 -13.55 -3.83 17.90
CA THR A 6 -13.34 -2.38 17.93
C THR A 6 -13.08 -1.97 16.50
N PRO A 7 -13.85 -1.04 15.91
CA PRO A 7 -13.56 -0.61 14.55
C PRO A 7 -12.15 -0.05 14.54
N GLN A 8 -11.22 -0.79 13.93
CA GLN A 8 -9.86 -0.32 13.76
C GLN A 8 -9.94 0.99 12.98
N ALA A 9 -9.54 2.09 13.63
CA ALA A 9 -9.55 3.39 13.01
C ALA A 9 -8.74 3.30 11.70
N LEU A 10 -9.39 3.65 10.60
CA LEU A 10 -8.71 3.70 9.31
C LEU A 10 -7.65 4.79 9.33
N CYS A 11 -6.47 4.48 8.85
CA CYS A 11 -5.33 5.39 8.84
C CYS A 11 -4.85 5.62 7.41
N CYS A 12 -4.31 6.81 7.17
CA CYS A 12 -3.61 7.10 5.93
C CYS A 12 -2.37 6.21 5.80
N SER A 13 -2.21 5.53 4.67
CA SER A 13 -1.07 4.65 4.41
C SER A 13 0.25 5.41 4.18
N PHE A 14 0.19 6.72 3.97
CA PHE A 14 1.35 7.59 3.73
C PHE A 14 1.86 8.26 5.00
N CYS A 15 0.98 8.94 5.74
CA CYS A 15 1.37 9.71 6.93
C CYS A 15 0.88 9.12 8.24
N THR A 16 0.11 8.02 8.19
CA THR A 16 -0.43 7.29 9.35
C THR A 16 -1.45 8.03 10.22
N LYS A 17 -1.83 9.24 9.88
CA LYS A 17 -2.92 9.96 10.55
C LYS A 17 -4.22 9.19 10.45
N THR A 18 -4.99 9.16 11.52
CA THR A 18 -6.28 8.47 11.54
C THR A 18 -7.34 9.25 10.76
N GLN A 19 -8.43 8.57 10.40
CA GLN A 19 -9.58 9.23 9.75
C GLN A 19 -10.18 10.38 10.58
N LEU A 20 -9.90 10.42 11.88
CA LEU A 20 -10.39 11.48 12.79
C LEU A 20 -9.46 12.71 12.77
N ASP A 21 -8.21 12.54 12.36
CA ASP A 21 -7.20 13.59 12.35
C ASP A 21 -7.09 14.32 10.99
N VAL A 22 -7.84 13.85 9.99
CA VAL A 22 -7.80 14.36 8.63
C VAL A 22 -9.19 14.73 8.14
N ALA A 23 -9.30 15.69 7.22
CA ALA A 23 -10.59 16.10 6.69
C ALA A 23 -11.23 15.03 5.80
N LYS A 24 -10.44 14.27 5.07
CA LYS A 24 -10.91 13.20 4.18
C LYS A 24 -9.86 12.10 4.04
N LEU A 25 -10.35 10.87 4.05
CA LEU A 25 -9.56 9.68 3.74
C LEU A 25 -10.14 9.03 2.48
N ILE A 26 -9.31 8.79 1.48
CA ILE A 26 -9.69 8.18 0.22
C ILE A 26 -9.18 6.75 0.21
N ALA A 27 -10.07 5.81 -0.12
CA ALA A 27 -9.76 4.39 -0.15
C ALA A 27 -9.25 3.96 -1.53
N GLY A 28 -8.19 3.18 -1.54
CA GLY A 28 -7.72 2.35 -2.64
C GLY A 28 -7.85 0.87 -2.30
N PRO A 29 -7.32 -0.04 -3.12
CA PRO A 29 -7.35 -1.49 -2.85
C PRO A 29 -6.41 -1.83 -1.67
N GLY A 30 -6.94 -1.85 -0.46
CA GLY A 30 -6.20 -2.15 0.77
C GLY A 30 -5.37 -1.00 1.33
N VAL A 31 -5.38 0.17 0.71
CA VAL A 31 -4.63 1.36 1.12
C VAL A 31 -5.53 2.57 1.21
N PHE A 32 -5.08 3.59 1.95
CA PHE A 32 -5.81 4.85 2.13
C PHE A 32 -4.85 6.02 1.99
N ILE A 33 -5.33 7.14 1.44
CA ILE A 33 -4.59 8.39 1.37
C ILE A 33 -5.44 9.54 1.90
N CYS A 34 -4.86 10.39 2.74
CA CYS A 34 -5.57 11.56 3.25
C CYS A 34 -5.44 12.77 2.33
N ASN A 35 -6.32 13.75 2.52
CA ASN A 35 -6.30 14.99 1.76
C ASN A 35 -4.97 15.75 1.89
N GLU A 36 -4.33 15.76 3.05
CA GLU A 36 -3.03 16.44 3.25
C GLU A 36 -1.92 15.79 2.41
N CYS A 37 -1.87 14.46 2.35
CA CYS A 37 -0.92 13.74 1.50
C CYS A 37 -1.19 13.95 0.01
N ILE A 38 -2.45 14.06 -0.38
CA ILE A 38 -2.82 14.40 -1.76
C ILE A 38 -2.33 15.79 -2.14
N ASP A 39 -2.52 16.77 -1.27
CA ASP A 39 -2.05 18.12 -1.51
C ASP A 39 -0.53 18.20 -1.61
N LEU A 40 0.19 17.50 -0.75
CA LEU A 40 1.64 17.37 -0.81
C LEU A 40 2.09 16.71 -2.13
N CYS A 41 1.48 15.59 -2.52
CA CYS A 41 1.80 14.92 -3.78
C CYS A 41 1.54 15.82 -4.99
N LYS A 42 0.42 16.56 -4.98
CA LYS A 42 0.07 17.53 -6.03
C LYS A 42 1.12 18.62 -6.15
N GLN A 43 1.61 19.14 -5.04
CA GLN A 43 2.65 20.17 -5.01
C GLN A 43 3.95 19.62 -5.60
N ILE A 44 4.41 18.44 -5.17
CA ILE A 44 5.62 17.80 -5.69
C ILE A 44 5.52 17.58 -7.21
N ILE A 45 4.42 17.00 -7.67
CA ILE A 45 4.18 16.76 -9.10
C ILE A 45 4.20 18.08 -9.89
N THR A 46 3.56 19.12 -9.36
CA THR A 46 3.52 20.43 -10.03
C THR A 46 4.90 21.04 -10.14
N ASP A 47 5.73 20.93 -9.11
CA ASP A 47 7.08 21.48 -9.09
C ASP A 47 8.00 20.69 -10.04
N GLU A 48 7.87 19.39 -10.10
CA GLU A 48 8.62 18.53 -11.02
C GLU A 48 8.24 18.78 -12.49
N LEU A 49 6.96 18.93 -12.80
CA LEU A 49 6.51 19.25 -14.15
C LEU A 49 7.00 20.62 -14.60
N LYS A 50 7.03 21.63 -13.72
CA LYS A 50 7.61 22.93 -14.01
C LYS A 50 9.12 22.87 -14.21
N ALA A 51 9.83 22.00 -13.48
CA ALA A 51 11.26 21.76 -13.67
C ALA A 51 11.54 21.07 -15.00
N ALA A 52 10.74 20.09 -15.38
CA ALA A 52 10.84 19.37 -16.65
C ALA A 52 10.60 20.30 -17.86
N ASP A 53 9.64 21.22 -17.78
CA ASP A 53 9.39 22.20 -18.85
C ASP A 53 10.56 23.20 -19.05
N ARG A 54 11.34 23.43 -18.00
CA ARG A 54 12.59 24.23 -18.10
C ARG A 54 13.78 23.48 -18.68
N THR A 55 13.74 22.16 -18.69
CA THR A 55 14.81 21.27 -19.20
C THR A 55 14.46 20.60 -20.53
N ALA A 56 13.33 20.95 -21.16
CA ALA A 56 12.88 20.39 -22.44
C ALA A 56 13.75 20.82 -23.64
N THR A 57 15.06 20.68 -23.51
CA THR A 57 16.02 20.61 -24.61
C THR A 57 17.04 19.55 -24.31
N LYS A 58 16.66 18.28 -24.39
CA LYS A 58 17.46 17.17 -24.93
C LYS A 58 16.75 15.85 -24.70
N GLY A 59 16.55 15.18 -25.82
CA GLY A 59 15.79 13.98 -25.98
C GLY A 59 16.32 12.71 -25.36
N GLY A 60 15.53 11.67 -25.51
CA GLY A 60 15.94 10.29 -25.41
C GLY A 60 15.50 9.62 -24.11
N GLY A 61 14.23 9.22 -24.06
CA GLY A 61 13.75 8.34 -23.03
C GLY A 61 14.36 6.96 -23.11
N SER A 62 15.06 6.56 -22.09
CA SER A 62 15.11 5.18 -21.69
C SER A 62 14.06 5.02 -20.60
N THR A 63 13.11 4.13 -20.83
CA THR A 63 12.12 3.70 -19.84
C THR A 63 12.75 2.73 -18.83
N GLU A 64 13.85 3.11 -18.21
CA GLU A 64 14.18 2.56 -16.91
C GLU A 64 13.31 3.34 -15.93
N VAL A 65 12.37 2.63 -15.30
CA VAL A 65 11.69 3.12 -14.11
C VAL A 65 12.80 3.25 -13.07
N GLU A 66 13.40 4.43 -13.00
CA GLU A 66 14.31 4.77 -11.93
C GLU A 66 13.47 4.72 -10.66
N VAL A 67 13.60 3.59 -9.95
CA VAL A 67 13.01 3.48 -8.61
C VAL A 67 13.59 4.65 -7.85
N PRO A 68 12.76 5.62 -7.40
CA PRO A 68 13.28 6.75 -6.66
C PRO A 68 14.14 6.19 -5.54
N PRO A 69 15.32 6.79 -5.26
CA PRO A 69 16.21 6.28 -4.23
C PRO A 69 15.35 6.06 -3.00
N VAL A 70 15.31 4.81 -2.54
CA VAL A 70 14.61 4.46 -1.30
C VAL A 70 15.08 5.48 -0.29
N LEU A 71 14.17 6.36 0.08
CA LEU A 71 14.47 7.39 1.04
C LEU A 71 15.06 6.66 2.24
N LYS A 72 16.35 6.81 2.48
CA LYS A 72 17.03 6.29 3.66
C LYS A 72 16.56 7.08 4.88
N VAL A 73 15.24 7.02 5.09
CA VAL A 73 14.53 7.76 6.14
C VAL A 73 14.96 7.29 7.52
N TRP A 74 15.57 6.10 7.54
CA TRP A 74 16.06 5.46 8.77
C TRP A 74 17.49 5.82 9.14
N ASP A 75 18.27 6.41 8.22
CA ASP A 75 19.63 6.87 8.54
C ASP A 75 19.55 8.07 9.50
N GLY A 76 19.69 7.82 10.80
CA GLY A 76 19.64 8.85 11.83
C GLY A 76 18.45 8.81 12.78
N LEU A 77 17.51 7.85 12.59
CA LEU A 77 16.46 7.59 13.57
C LEU A 77 17.01 6.81 14.75
N ALA A 78 16.56 7.14 15.95
CA ALA A 78 16.79 6.32 17.13
C ALA A 78 16.02 4.99 17.00
N ASP A 79 16.50 3.92 17.63
CA ASP A 79 15.90 2.58 17.58
C ASP A 79 14.41 2.60 17.92
N GLU A 80 14.00 3.38 18.90
CA GLU A 80 12.60 3.53 19.31
C GLU A 80 11.72 4.15 18.22
N GLU A 81 12.25 5.09 17.45
CA GLU A 81 11.55 5.70 16.33
C GLU A 81 11.46 4.74 15.14
N LEU A 82 12.54 4.01 14.88
CA LEU A 82 12.57 2.99 13.84
C LEU A 82 11.60 1.84 14.14
N LEU A 83 11.48 1.41 15.39
CA LEU A 83 10.50 0.42 15.82
C LEU A 83 9.07 0.91 15.60
N LYS A 84 8.76 2.17 15.84
CA LYS A 84 7.45 2.77 15.55
C LYS A 84 7.16 2.80 14.06
N GLU A 85 8.14 3.18 13.25
CA GLU A 85 7.97 3.18 11.78
C GLU A 85 7.76 1.76 11.24
N MET A 86 8.51 0.79 11.75
CA MET A 86 8.32 -0.63 11.40
C MET A 86 6.90 -1.10 11.75
N ALA A 87 6.39 -0.76 12.93
CA ALA A 87 5.04 -1.12 13.36
C ALA A 87 3.97 -0.48 12.44
N ARG A 88 4.17 0.75 11.99
CA ARG A 88 3.29 1.43 11.03
C ARG A 88 3.31 0.74 9.66
N ALA A 89 4.50 0.42 9.16
CA ALA A 89 4.66 -0.31 7.90
C ALA A 89 3.98 -1.69 7.95
N HIS A 90 4.13 -2.39 9.08
CA HIS A 90 3.46 -3.67 9.31
C HIS A 90 1.93 -3.54 9.32
N ALA A 91 1.38 -2.51 9.94
CA ALA A 91 -0.06 -2.25 9.92
C ALA A 91 -0.58 -1.98 8.49
N ALA A 92 0.16 -1.24 7.67
CA ALA A 92 -0.17 -1.03 6.26
C ALA A 92 -0.13 -2.35 5.46
N HIS A 93 0.88 -3.18 5.69
CA HIS A 93 1.00 -4.51 5.08
C HIS A 93 -0.22 -5.40 5.41
N GLN A 94 -0.65 -5.43 6.66
CA GLN A 94 -1.85 -6.18 7.07
C GLN A 94 -3.13 -5.71 6.35
N ASN A 95 -3.25 -4.42 6.03
CA ASN A 95 -4.39 -3.92 5.26
C ASN A 95 -4.39 -4.44 3.83
N VAL A 96 -3.23 -4.47 3.20
CA VAL A 96 -3.05 -5.02 1.84
C VAL A 96 -3.33 -6.52 1.84
N ASP A 97 -2.80 -7.27 2.80
CA ASP A 97 -3.05 -8.71 2.93
C ASP A 97 -4.55 -9.03 3.07
N ARG A 98 -5.26 -8.29 3.89
CA ARG A 98 -6.72 -8.43 4.01
C ARG A 98 -7.45 -8.15 2.70
N ALA A 99 -7.01 -7.16 1.94
CA ALA A 99 -7.59 -6.87 0.63
C ALA A 99 -7.34 -8.02 -0.36
N VAL A 100 -6.11 -8.55 -0.41
CA VAL A 100 -5.78 -9.72 -1.24
C VAL A 100 -6.64 -10.92 -0.87
N LYS A 101 -6.79 -11.22 0.42
CA LYS A 101 -7.64 -12.32 0.91
C LYS A 101 -9.08 -12.18 0.41
N ARG A 102 -9.69 -11.00 0.53
CA ARG A 102 -11.05 -10.74 0.02
C ARG A 102 -11.17 -10.97 -1.49
N HIS A 103 -10.15 -10.61 -2.28
CA HIS A 103 -10.15 -10.87 -3.71
C HIS A 103 -10.09 -12.37 -3.99
N VAL A 104 -9.27 -13.11 -3.24
CA VAL A 104 -9.19 -14.57 -3.35
C VAL A 104 -10.53 -15.23 -3.02
N GLU A 105 -11.18 -14.83 -1.92
CA GLU A 105 -12.50 -15.29 -1.53
C GLU A 105 -13.53 -15.08 -2.64
N ALA A 106 -13.62 -13.86 -3.18
CA ALA A 106 -14.52 -13.52 -4.29
C ALA A 106 -14.22 -14.34 -5.56
N LEU A 107 -12.96 -14.62 -5.85
CA LEU A 107 -12.56 -15.47 -6.98
C LEU A 107 -12.95 -16.93 -6.74
N ARG A 108 -12.81 -17.43 -5.52
CA ARG A 108 -13.24 -18.78 -5.14
C ARG A 108 -14.75 -18.94 -5.23
N GLU A 109 -15.52 -17.95 -4.80
CA GLU A 109 -17.00 -17.95 -4.96
C GLU A 109 -17.40 -18.03 -6.44
N ARG A 110 -16.62 -17.45 -7.34
CA ARG A 110 -16.81 -17.54 -8.79
C ARG A 110 -16.27 -18.81 -9.42
N GLY A 111 -15.77 -19.76 -8.62
CA GLY A 111 -15.26 -21.04 -9.09
C GLY A 111 -13.86 -20.99 -9.71
N VAL A 112 -13.11 -19.91 -9.54
CA VAL A 112 -11.74 -19.82 -10.05
C VAL A 112 -10.84 -20.78 -9.27
N SER A 113 -10.05 -21.58 -9.99
CA SER A 113 -9.19 -22.61 -9.38
C SER A 113 -8.00 -22.01 -8.63
N TRP A 114 -7.52 -22.74 -7.63
CA TRP A 114 -6.31 -22.38 -6.90
C TRP A 114 -5.07 -22.28 -7.80
N ALA A 115 -5.02 -23.04 -8.89
CA ALA A 115 -3.93 -22.96 -9.86
C ALA A 115 -3.90 -21.60 -10.54
N ARG A 116 -5.04 -21.07 -10.98
CA ARG A 116 -5.13 -19.75 -11.59
C ARG A 116 -4.86 -18.62 -10.60
N ILE A 117 -5.31 -18.76 -9.36
CA ILE A 117 -5.03 -17.79 -8.29
C ILE A 117 -3.53 -17.77 -8.00
N GLY A 118 -2.90 -18.94 -7.86
CA GLY A 118 -1.46 -19.04 -7.66
C GLY A 118 -0.66 -18.43 -8.81
N GLU A 119 -1.03 -18.71 -10.06
CA GLU A 119 -0.41 -18.10 -11.23
C GLU A 119 -0.47 -16.57 -11.19
N ALA A 120 -1.63 -16.02 -10.88
CA ALA A 120 -1.83 -14.55 -10.78
C ALA A 120 -1.00 -13.91 -9.66
N LEU A 121 -0.72 -14.64 -8.58
CA LEU A 121 0.06 -14.18 -7.43
C LEU A 121 1.55 -14.57 -7.52
N GLY A 122 1.99 -15.20 -8.61
CA GLY A 122 3.37 -15.67 -8.78
C GLY A 122 3.78 -16.79 -7.81
N MET A 123 2.83 -17.62 -7.38
CA MET A 123 3.06 -18.73 -6.44
C MET A 123 2.45 -20.03 -6.94
N THR A 124 2.83 -21.14 -6.32
CA THR A 124 2.29 -22.46 -6.68
C THR A 124 0.82 -22.57 -6.24
N ARG A 125 0.07 -23.51 -6.86
CA ARG A 125 -1.28 -23.86 -6.41
C ARG A 125 -1.31 -24.22 -4.93
N GLN A 126 -0.34 -25.02 -4.48
CA GLN A 126 -0.23 -25.47 -3.09
C GLN A 126 -0.03 -24.27 -2.14
N SER A 127 0.92 -23.39 -2.45
CA SER A 127 1.19 -22.20 -1.65
C SER A 127 -0.01 -21.26 -1.59
N ALA A 128 -0.75 -21.11 -2.70
CA ALA A 128 -1.96 -20.27 -2.72
C ALA A 128 -3.05 -20.89 -1.82
N TRP A 129 -3.22 -22.19 -1.88
CA TRP A 129 -4.17 -22.90 -1.02
C TRP A 129 -3.78 -22.78 0.46
N GLU A 130 -2.54 -23.09 0.83
CA GLU A 130 -2.05 -23.02 2.22
C GLU A 130 -2.16 -21.61 2.82
N ARG A 131 -1.95 -20.58 2.01
CA ARG A 131 -1.98 -19.21 2.49
C ARG A 131 -3.39 -18.64 2.66
N PHE A 132 -4.34 -19.06 1.82
CA PHE A 132 -5.66 -18.45 1.71
C PHE A 132 -6.84 -19.38 1.96
N SER A 133 -6.63 -20.70 2.11
CA SER A 133 -7.67 -21.57 2.61
C SER A 133 -7.73 -21.42 4.12
N ASP A 134 -8.80 -20.82 4.63
CA ASP A 134 -9.12 -20.94 6.05
C ASP A 134 -9.54 -22.39 6.29
N GLU A 135 -8.62 -23.23 6.71
CA GLU A 135 -9.03 -24.47 7.36
C GLU A 135 -9.55 -24.10 8.76
N GLU A 136 -10.90 -24.15 8.93
CA GLU A 136 -11.50 -24.35 10.23
C GLU A 136 -11.10 -25.70 10.82
#